data_205c13d31388dadb4da28abadd693b2f
#
_entry.id   205c13d31388dadb4da28abadd693b2f
#
_cell.length_a   1.000
_cell.length_b   1.000
_cell.length_c   1.000
_cell.angle_alpha   90.00
_cell.angle_beta   90.00
_cell.angle_gamma   90.00
#
_symmetry.space_group_name_H-M   'P 1'
#
loop_
_entity.id
_entity.type
_entity.pdbx_description
1 polymer ?
#
loop_
_entity_poly.entity_id
_entity_poly.type
_entity_poly.pdbx_seq_one_letter_code
_entity_poly.pdbx_strand_id
1 'polypeptide(L)'
;AQRTAAPAATEAAAEESTEAAAPAVSADGKIAMITDSGDITDESFNQITWETCVAYGDKNGIEYQYYKPAEDTDEERINAIDLAVADGASVIVMPGYLFGPAIAEEQDLYPDVSFIAVDVTEADIVDLSGNAVGISDNVYICSFQEEQAGYLAGYAIAKDGKTKLGFLGGMAVPAVIRYGYGFVQGAD
;
A
#
# COMPACT_ATOMS: atom_id res chain seq x y z
N ALA A 1 50.16 5.19 30.99
CA ALA A 1 48.76 5.49 30.77
C ALA A 1 48.56 5.72 29.24
N GLN A 2 48.16 4.70 28.52
CA GLN A 2 47.83 4.80 27.11
C GLN A 2 46.32 5.00 26.99
N ARG A 3 45.91 6.12 26.40
CA ARG A 3 44.53 6.35 25.98
C ARG A 3 44.31 5.63 24.67
N THR A 4 43.42 4.63 24.64
CA THR A 4 42.86 4.03 23.43
C THR A 4 41.80 4.95 22.86
N ALA A 5 41.99 5.36 21.60
CA ALA A 5 41.00 6.13 20.85
C ALA A 5 39.84 5.21 20.40
N ALA A 6 38.63 5.71 20.53
CA ALA A 6 37.42 5.06 19.97
C ALA A 6 37.42 5.13 18.44
N PRO A 7 36.91 4.11 17.73
CA PRO A 7 36.80 4.17 16.29
C PRO A 7 35.72 5.19 15.85
N ALA A 8 36.08 5.94 14.81
CA ALA A 8 35.20 6.90 14.16
C ALA A 8 33.97 6.19 13.55
N ALA A 9 32.81 6.77 13.76
CA ALA A 9 31.59 6.38 13.07
C ALA A 9 31.76 6.59 11.56
N THR A 10 31.58 5.54 10.79
CA THR A 10 31.52 5.60 9.33
C THR A 10 30.16 6.19 8.97
N GLU A 11 30.16 7.38 8.35
CA GLU A 11 29.00 7.94 7.69
C GLU A 11 28.53 6.97 6.60
N ALA A 12 27.34 6.42 6.79
CA ALA A 12 26.64 5.70 5.73
C ALA A 12 26.25 6.73 4.66
N ALA A 13 26.80 6.57 3.46
CA ALA A 13 26.38 7.32 2.29
C ALA A 13 24.88 7.05 2.05
N ALA A 14 24.09 8.10 2.03
CA ALA A 14 22.72 8.03 1.56
C ALA A 14 22.77 7.65 0.07
N GLU A 15 22.30 6.46 -0.27
CA GLU A 15 22.02 6.10 -1.65
C GLU A 15 20.86 6.99 -2.12
N GLU A 16 21.15 7.86 -3.07
CA GLU A 16 20.18 8.63 -3.80
C GLU A 16 19.31 7.62 -4.59
N SER A 17 18.13 7.31 -4.06
CA SER A 17 17.14 6.56 -4.83
C SER A 17 16.76 7.43 -6.03
N THR A 18 17.10 6.99 -7.23
CA THR A 18 16.53 7.53 -8.46
C THR A 18 15.04 7.24 -8.43
N GLU A 19 14.27 8.23 -8.01
CA GLU A 19 12.82 8.25 -8.11
C GLU A 19 12.48 8.09 -9.61
N ALA A 20 11.99 6.90 -9.97
CA ALA A 20 11.39 6.71 -11.28
C ALA A 20 10.18 7.64 -11.33
N ALA A 21 10.20 8.61 -12.24
CA ALA A 21 9.11 9.55 -12.41
C ALA A 21 7.84 8.74 -12.70
N ALA A 22 6.87 8.82 -11.78
CA ALA A 22 5.54 8.29 -12.03
C ALA A 22 5.01 8.89 -13.35
N PRO A 23 4.31 8.11 -14.20
CA PRO A 23 3.74 8.64 -15.42
C PRO A 23 2.84 9.81 -15.08
N ALA A 24 3.04 10.93 -15.80
CA ALA A 24 2.18 12.09 -15.65
C ALA A 24 0.77 11.71 -16.13
N VAL A 25 -0.20 11.72 -15.22
CA VAL A 25 -1.62 11.61 -15.59
C VAL A 25 -1.91 12.72 -16.61
N SER A 26 -2.48 12.36 -17.76
CA SER A 26 -2.86 13.36 -18.77
C SER A 26 -3.89 14.31 -18.14
N ALA A 27 -3.86 15.58 -18.52
CA ALA A 27 -4.80 16.60 -18.01
C ALA A 27 -6.28 16.26 -18.31
N ASP A 28 -6.52 15.32 -19.22
CA ASP A 28 -7.84 14.82 -19.60
C ASP A 28 -8.22 13.51 -18.89
N GLY A 29 -7.39 13.02 -17.94
CA GLY A 29 -7.63 11.78 -17.19
C GLY A 29 -8.50 11.99 -15.96
N LYS A 30 -9.18 10.93 -15.51
CA LYS A 30 -9.96 10.87 -14.25
C LYS A 30 -9.29 9.90 -13.30
N ILE A 31 -9.23 10.28 -12.01
CA ILE A 31 -8.77 9.39 -10.94
C ILE A 31 -9.99 8.68 -10.37
N ALA A 32 -9.95 7.36 -10.35
CA ALA A 32 -10.90 6.54 -9.62
C ALA A 32 -10.20 5.95 -8.38
N MET A 33 -10.84 6.05 -7.23
CA MET A 33 -10.43 5.31 -6.04
C MET A 33 -11.47 4.22 -5.77
N ILE A 34 -11.03 2.98 -5.58
CA ILE A 34 -11.93 1.88 -5.24
C ILE A 34 -11.70 1.52 -3.78
N THR A 35 -12.76 1.53 -2.96
CA THR A 35 -12.64 1.12 -1.56
C THR A 35 -12.51 -0.41 -1.47
N ASP A 36 -11.85 -0.88 -0.43
CA ASP A 36 -11.90 -2.30 -0.06
C ASP A 36 -13.27 -2.67 0.54
N SER A 37 -13.31 -3.44 1.61
CA SER A 37 -14.55 -3.73 2.35
C SER A 37 -15.06 -2.54 3.20
N GLY A 38 -14.25 -1.48 3.35
CA GLY A 38 -14.56 -0.31 4.19
C GLY A 38 -15.31 0.80 3.47
N ASP A 39 -15.20 2.01 4.02
CA ASP A 39 -15.81 3.21 3.49
C ASP A 39 -14.81 4.37 3.55
N ILE A 40 -15.02 5.41 2.77
CA ILE A 40 -14.18 6.63 2.74
C ILE A 40 -14.20 7.43 4.06
N THR A 41 -14.91 6.96 5.07
CA THR A 41 -15.00 7.55 6.42
C THR A 41 -14.53 6.57 7.51
N ASP A 42 -13.69 5.60 7.15
CA ASP A 42 -13.24 4.52 8.03
C ASP A 42 -12.13 4.91 9.03
N GLU A 43 -11.69 6.17 9.00
CA GLU A 43 -10.53 6.67 9.76
C GLU A 43 -9.25 5.84 9.53
N SER A 44 -9.14 5.19 8.36
CA SER A 44 -8.08 4.25 8.00
C SER A 44 -7.67 4.39 6.53
N PHE A 45 -7.33 3.28 5.87
CA PHE A 45 -6.79 3.26 4.50
C PHE A 45 -7.73 3.88 3.46
N ASN A 46 -9.03 3.59 3.51
CA ASN A 46 -9.95 4.12 2.51
C ASN A 46 -10.07 5.63 2.62
N GLN A 47 -10.24 6.16 3.83
CA GLN A 47 -10.36 7.60 4.03
C GLN A 47 -9.11 8.34 3.60
N ILE A 48 -7.92 7.93 4.06
CA ILE A 48 -6.69 8.65 3.73
C ILE A 48 -6.34 8.56 2.24
N THR A 49 -6.65 7.43 1.61
CA THR A 49 -6.45 7.26 0.17
C THR A 49 -7.39 8.17 -0.61
N TRP A 50 -8.67 8.23 -0.21
CA TRP A 50 -9.65 9.14 -0.83
C TRP A 50 -9.25 10.61 -0.66
N GLU A 51 -8.93 11.05 0.55
CA GLU A 51 -8.48 12.41 0.81
C GLU A 51 -7.23 12.78 0.00
N THR A 52 -6.34 11.82 -0.23
CA THR A 52 -5.16 12.00 -1.08
C THR A 52 -5.54 12.16 -2.55
N CYS A 53 -6.46 11.36 -3.07
CA CYS A 53 -6.99 11.50 -4.43
C CYS A 53 -7.65 12.86 -4.63
N VAL A 54 -8.48 13.31 -3.68
CA VAL A 54 -9.11 14.63 -3.69
C VAL A 54 -8.06 15.74 -3.71
N ALA A 55 -7.10 15.70 -2.77
CA ALA A 55 -6.06 16.72 -2.68
C ALA A 55 -5.20 16.81 -3.94
N TYR A 56 -4.89 15.66 -4.55
CA TYR A 56 -4.13 15.62 -5.80
C TYR A 56 -4.95 16.13 -6.99
N GLY A 57 -6.21 15.71 -7.11
CA GLY A 57 -7.12 16.15 -8.15
C GLY A 57 -7.38 17.65 -8.10
N ASP A 58 -7.71 18.20 -6.92
CA ASP A 58 -7.92 19.63 -6.71
C ASP A 58 -6.69 20.46 -7.08
N LYS A 59 -5.49 19.98 -6.67
CA LYS A 59 -4.23 20.67 -6.96
C LYS A 59 -3.90 20.72 -8.44
N ASN A 60 -4.27 19.68 -9.19
CA ASN A 60 -3.87 19.50 -10.59
C ASN A 60 -5.02 19.72 -11.59
N GLY A 61 -6.24 19.99 -11.12
CA GLY A 61 -7.42 20.18 -11.95
C GLY A 61 -7.89 18.89 -12.64
N ILE A 62 -7.70 17.74 -11.99
CA ILE A 62 -8.04 16.41 -12.49
C ILE A 62 -9.32 15.95 -11.80
N GLU A 63 -10.28 15.43 -12.56
CA GLU A 63 -11.51 14.85 -12.00
C GLU A 63 -11.21 13.62 -11.16
N TYR A 64 -11.97 13.40 -10.10
CA TYR A 64 -11.83 12.23 -9.23
C TYR A 64 -13.20 11.72 -8.77
N GLN A 65 -13.28 10.42 -8.54
CA GLN A 65 -14.48 9.77 -8.03
C GLN A 65 -14.06 8.50 -7.25
N TYR A 66 -14.83 8.13 -6.21
CA TYR A 66 -14.64 6.84 -5.58
C TYR A 66 -15.77 5.88 -5.99
N TYR A 67 -15.44 4.59 -5.93
CA TYR A 67 -16.34 3.47 -6.19
C TYR A 67 -16.27 2.51 -5.01
N LYS A 68 -17.42 2.02 -4.60
CA LYS A 68 -17.50 1.05 -3.51
C LYS A 68 -18.07 -0.25 -4.07
N PRO A 69 -17.32 -1.38 -3.99
CA PRO A 69 -17.83 -2.69 -4.33
C PRO A 69 -19.10 -3.00 -3.52
N ALA A 70 -20.06 -3.66 -4.15
CA ALA A 70 -21.33 -3.98 -3.50
C ALA A 70 -21.18 -5.01 -2.37
N GLU A 71 -20.24 -5.94 -2.54
CA GLU A 71 -19.86 -6.97 -1.57
C GLU A 71 -18.33 -7.09 -1.48
N ASP A 72 -17.83 -7.69 -0.40
CA ASP A 72 -16.41 -7.95 -0.18
C ASP A 72 -15.97 -9.22 -0.92
N THR A 73 -15.98 -9.17 -2.26
CA THR A 73 -15.57 -10.24 -3.16
C THR A 73 -14.67 -9.72 -4.27
N ASP A 74 -13.83 -10.60 -4.83
CA ASP A 74 -12.97 -10.24 -5.95
C ASP A 74 -13.78 -9.86 -7.19
N GLU A 75 -14.90 -10.52 -7.44
CA GLU A 75 -15.81 -10.22 -8.54
C GLU A 75 -16.36 -8.80 -8.45
N GLU A 76 -16.76 -8.36 -7.25
CA GLU A 76 -17.27 -6.99 -7.05
C GLU A 76 -16.17 -5.93 -7.13
N ARG A 77 -14.93 -6.26 -6.77
CA ARG A 77 -13.77 -5.37 -7.01
C ARG A 77 -13.49 -5.22 -8.51
N ILE A 78 -13.53 -6.32 -9.27
CA ILE A 78 -13.41 -6.32 -10.73
C ILE A 78 -14.53 -5.48 -11.35
N ASN A 79 -15.80 -5.71 -10.98
CA ASN A 79 -16.93 -4.92 -11.45
C ASN A 79 -16.76 -3.41 -11.17
N ALA A 80 -16.19 -3.05 -10.02
CA ALA A 80 -15.93 -1.65 -9.67
C ALA A 80 -14.81 -1.04 -10.53
N ILE A 81 -13.77 -1.82 -10.88
CA ILE A 81 -12.72 -1.41 -11.84
C ILE A 81 -13.34 -1.17 -13.22
N ASP A 82 -14.10 -2.13 -13.74
CA ASP A 82 -14.79 -2.02 -15.03
C ASP A 82 -15.67 -0.78 -15.11
N LEU A 83 -16.45 -0.52 -14.05
CA LEU A 83 -17.30 0.66 -13.97
C LEU A 83 -16.47 1.93 -13.98
N ALA A 84 -15.39 2.01 -13.22
CA ALA A 84 -14.50 3.17 -13.18
C ALA A 84 -13.88 3.45 -14.55
N VAL A 85 -13.43 2.42 -15.25
CA VAL A 85 -12.87 2.52 -16.62
C VAL A 85 -13.95 2.98 -17.59
N ALA A 86 -15.15 2.42 -17.53
CA ALA A 86 -16.27 2.83 -18.36
C ALA A 86 -16.67 4.30 -18.16
N ASP A 87 -16.48 4.81 -16.94
CA ASP A 87 -16.70 6.22 -16.57
C ASP A 87 -15.49 7.13 -16.92
N GLY A 88 -14.48 6.59 -17.61
CA GLY A 88 -13.35 7.34 -18.13
C GLY A 88 -12.16 7.48 -17.17
N ALA A 89 -12.04 6.62 -16.16
CA ALA A 89 -10.86 6.61 -15.32
C ALA A 89 -9.61 6.17 -16.11
N SER A 90 -8.53 6.92 -15.99
CA SER A 90 -7.21 6.59 -16.52
C SER A 90 -6.21 6.23 -15.44
N VAL A 91 -6.56 6.49 -14.18
CA VAL A 91 -5.81 6.08 -13.00
C VAL A 91 -6.78 5.47 -12.00
N ILE A 92 -6.48 4.27 -11.52
CA ILE A 92 -7.26 3.59 -10.49
C ILE A 92 -6.39 3.38 -9.26
N VAL A 93 -6.83 3.89 -8.11
CA VAL A 93 -6.13 3.81 -6.83
C VAL A 93 -6.87 2.85 -5.91
N MET A 94 -6.16 1.86 -5.38
CA MET A 94 -6.74 0.75 -4.62
C MET A 94 -5.95 0.54 -3.33
N PRO A 95 -6.54 0.77 -2.16
CA PRO A 95 -5.90 0.53 -0.87
C PRO A 95 -6.15 -0.90 -0.36
N GLY A 96 -5.08 -1.67 -0.19
CA GLY A 96 -5.11 -2.96 0.49
C GLY A 96 -4.83 -4.18 -0.40
N TYR A 97 -4.26 -5.20 0.21
CA TYR A 97 -3.82 -6.44 -0.45
C TYR A 97 -4.96 -7.24 -1.10
N LEU A 98 -6.22 -7.00 -0.70
CA LEU A 98 -7.39 -7.65 -1.27
C LEU A 98 -7.62 -7.34 -2.76
N PHE A 99 -6.97 -6.31 -3.29
CA PHE A 99 -7.05 -5.96 -4.71
C PHE A 99 -6.14 -6.79 -5.61
N GLY A 100 -5.24 -7.60 -5.04
CA GLY A 100 -4.31 -8.42 -5.82
C GLY A 100 -4.98 -9.23 -6.93
N PRO A 101 -6.01 -10.06 -6.65
CA PRO A 101 -6.70 -10.82 -7.68
C PRO A 101 -7.38 -9.96 -8.74
N ALA A 102 -8.03 -8.86 -8.34
CA ALA A 102 -8.67 -7.96 -9.30
C ALA A 102 -7.66 -7.29 -10.23
N ILE A 103 -6.49 -6.89 -9.71
CA ILE A 103 -5.39 -6.35 -10.52
C ILE A 103 -4.87 -7.42 -11.49
N ALA A 104 -4.71 -8.66 -11.03
CA ALA A 104 -4.25 -9.76 -11.88
C ALA A 104 -5.13 -9.99 -13.09
N GLU A 105 -6.46 -9.86 -12.93
CA GLU A 105 -7.43 -10.04 -14.02
C GLU A 105 -7.49 -8.81 -14.95
N GLU A 106 -7.35 -7.58 -14.40
CA GLU A 106 -7.68 -6.35 -15.12
C GLU A 106 -6.47 -5.65 -15.74
N GLN A 107 -5.25 -5.89 -15.26
CA GLN A 107 -4.05 -5.16 -15.72
C GLN A 107 -3.77 -5.31 -17.21
N ASP A 108 -4.01 -6.48 -17.80
CA ASP A 108 -3.79 -6.76 -19.22
C ASP A 108 -5.00 -6.39 -20.08
N LEU A 109 -6.20 -6.30 -19.50
CA LEU A 109 -7.40 -5.86 -20.19
C LEU A 109 -7.39 -4.35 -20.43
N TYR A 110 -6.81 -3.58 -19.53
CA TYR A 110 -6.76 -2.12 -19.57
C TYR A 110 -5.31 -1.59 -19.57
N PRO A 111 -4.52 -1.86 -20.63
CA PRO A 111 -3.09 -1.50 -20.65
C PRO A 111 -2.84 0.02 -20.61
N ASP A 112 -3.84 0.83 -20.98
CA ASP A 112 -3.75 2.30 -20.96
C ASP A 112 -4.20 2.92 -19.63
N VAL A 113 -4.66 2.10 -18.66
CA VAL A 113 -5.05 2.52 -17.31
C VAL A 113 -3.90 2.25 -16.35
N SER A 114 -3.55 3.24 -15.55
CA SER A 114 -2.54 3.09 -14.49
C SER A 114 -3.21 2.59 -13.22
N PHE A 115 -2.79 1.43 -12.73
CA PHE A 115 -3.23 0.85 -11.47
C PHE A 115 -2.25 1.19 -10.35
N ILE A 116 -2.72 1.87 -9.31
CA ILE A 116 -1.92 2.22 -8.13
C ILE A 116 -2.46 1.46 -6.94
N ALA A 117 -1.69 0.48 -6.46
CA ALA A 117 -2.09 -0.39 -5.37
C ALA A 117 -1.24 -0.10 -4.11
N VAL A 118 -1.91 0.34 -3.05
CA VAL A 118 -1.30 0.71 -1.77
C VAL A 118 -1.40 -0.48 -0.81
N ASP A 119 -0.31 -0.83 -0.16
CA ASP A 119 -0.18 -2.01 0.71
C ASP A 119 -0.42 -3.33 -0.04
N VAL A 120 0.11 -3.40 -1.26
CA VAL A 120 0.08 -4.58 -2.12
C VAL A 120 1.52 -4.95 -2.49
N THR A 121 1.81 -6.24 -2.49
CA THR A 121 3.10 -6.80 -2.93
C THR A 121 2.91 -7.65 -4.18
N GLU A 122 3.98 -7.96 -4.89
CA GLU A 122 3.91 -8.86 -6.06
C GLU A 122 3.33 -10.24 -5.70
N ALA A 123 3.52 -10.69 -4.46
CA ALA A 123 2.99 -11.97 -3.98
C ALA A 123 1.45 -11.96 -3.82
N ASP A 124 0.84 -10.80 -3.76
CA ASP A 124 -0.62 -10.65 -3.66
C ASP A 124 -1.27 -10.66 -5.07
N ILE A 125 -0.49 -10.43 -6.15
CA ILE A 125 -0.99 -10.42 -7.54
C ILE A 125 -1.11 -11.87 -8.03
N VAL A 126 -2.26 -12.45 -7.76
CA VAL A 126 -2.59 -13.85 -8.10
C VAL A 126 -3.90 -13.88 -8.87
N ASP A 127 -4.05 -14.82 -9.80
CA ASP A 127 -5.32 -15.05 -10.48
C ASP A 127 -6.40 -15.58 -9.50
N LEU A 128 -7.66 -15.65 -9.94
CA LEU A 128 -8.77 -16.15 -9.13
C LEU A 128 -8.61 -17.64 -8.72
N SER A 129 -7.60 -18.33 -9.26
CA SER A 129 -7.24 -19.70 -8.88
C SER A 129 -6.06 -19.74 -7.88
N GLY A 130 -5.48 -18.56 -7.55
CA GLY A 130 -4.36 -18.41 -6.62
C GLY A 130 -2.98 -18.63 -7.26
N ASN A 131 -2.85 -18.59 -8.61
CA ASN A 131 -1.56 -18.67 -9.28
C ASN A 131 -0.96 -17.28 -9.43
N ALA A 132 0.35 -17.14 -9.17
CA ALA A 132 1.06 -15.89 -9.39
C ALA A 132 1.05 -15.50 -10.89
N VAL A 133 0.67 -14.26 -11.18
CA VAL A 133 0.56 -13.72 -12.54
C VAL A 133 1.75 -12.79 -12.86
N GLY A 134 2.27 -12.08 -11.87
CA GLY A 134 3.24 -11.00 -12.06
C GLY A 134 2.57 -9.64 -12.26
N ILE A 135 3.39 -8.62 -12.47
CA ILE A 135 2.94 -7.22 -12.61
C ILE A 135 3.22 -6.73 -14.03
N SER A 136 2.21 -6.10 -14.65
CA SER A 136 2.33 -5.44 -15.94
C SER A 136 2.88 -4.01 -15.78
N ASP A 137 3.38 -3.42 -16.87
CA ASP A 137 4.05 -2.11 -16.86
C ASP A 137 3.15 -0.95 -16.39
N ASN A 138 1.85 -1.13 -16.39
CA ASN A 138 0.84 -0.16 -15.95
C ASN A 138 0.43 -0.33 -14.48
N VAL A 139 1.05 -1.25 -13.73
CA VAL A 139 0.74 -1.50 -12.31
C VAL A 139 1.86 -0.98 -11.42
N TYR A 140 1.48 -0.13 -10.46
CA TYR A 140 2.37 0.46 -9.47
C TYR A 140 1.95 -0.01 -8.07
N ILE A 141 2.79 -0.82 -7.45
CA ILE A 141 2.55 -1.33 -6.11
C ILE A 141 3.45 -0.62 -5.11
N CYS A 142 2.96 -0.41 -3.89
CA CYS A 142 3.78 0.00 -2.76
C CYS A 142 3.37 -0.78 -1.51
N SER A 143 4.35 -1.13 -0.71
CA SER A 143 4.17 -1.78 0.59
C SER A 143 4.94 -1.03 1.67
N PHE A 144 4.65 -1.30 2.92
CA PHE A 144 5.28 -0.67 4.06
C PHE A 144 6.29 -1.60 4.74
N GLN A 145 7.23 -1.02 5.49
CA GLN A 145 8.15 -1.75 6.34
C GLN A 145 7.58 -1.84 7.76
N GLU A 146 6.55 -2.66 7.94
CA GLU A 146 5.78 -2.77 9.18
C GLU A 146 6.64 -3.25 10.35
N GLU A 147 7.70 -4.00 10.08
CA GLU A 147 8.68 -4.42 11.07
C GLU A 147 9.38 -3.25 11.75
N GLN A 148 9.58 -2.12 11.05
CA GLN A 148 10.19 -0.92 11.65
C GLN A 148 9.22 -0.26 12.63
N ALA A 149 7.95 -0.12 12.26
CA ALA A 149 6.92 0.40 13.16
C ALA A 149 6.73 -0.53 14.37
N GLY A 150 6.71 -1.83 14.12
CA GLY A 150 6.66 -2.85 15.16
C GLY A 150 7.83 -2.75 16.13
N TYR A 151 9.07 -2.63 15.62
CA TYR A 151 10.27 -2.47 16.43
C TYR A 151 10.19 -1.24 17.33
N LEU A 152 9.82 -0.09 16.76
CA LEU A 152 9.68 1.15 17.53
C LEU A 152 8.63 1.03 18.63
N ALA A 153 7.50 0.37 18.36
CA ALA A 153 6.46 0.13 19.35
C ALA A 153 6.95 -0.78 20.49
N GLY A 154 7.63 -1.88 20.17
CA GLY A 154 8.23 -2.79 21.15
C GLY A 154 9.28 -2.10 22.00
N TYR A 155 10.20 -1.37 21.36
CA TYR A 155 11.23 -0.61 22.04
C TYR A 155 10.64 0.44 23.00
N ALA A 156 9.66 1.21 22.54
CA ALA A 156 9.05 2.26 23.33
C ALA A 156 8.37 1.69 24.57
N ILE A 157 7.61 0.61 24.45
CA ILE A 157 6.89 0.01 25.59
C ILE A 157 7.84 -0.66 26.60
N ALA A 158 8.94 -1.27 26.12
CA ALA A 158 9.98 -1.81 26.99
C ALA A 158 10.70 -0.69 27.75
N LYS A 159 11.01 0.43 27.10
CA LYS A 159 11.59 1.63 27.74
C LYS A 159 10.64 2.30 28.73
N ASP A 160 9.32 2.18 28.56
CA ASP A 160 8.31 2.59 29.55
C ASP A 160 8.26 1.65 30.77
N GLY A 161 9.11 0.62 30.81
CA GLY A 161 9.26 -0.29 31.94
C GLY A 161 8.25 -1.44 32.01
N LYS A 162 7.51 -1.71 30.91
CA LYS A 162 6.62 -2.86 30.85
C LYS A 162 7.42 -4.13 30.60
N THR A 163 7.19 -5.16 31.41
CA THR A 163 7.94 -6.44 31.39
C THR A 163 7.10 -7.63 30.99
N LYS A 164 5.80 -7.46 30.82
CA LYS A 164 4.88 -8.47 30.30
C LYS A 164 4.10 -7.88 29.15
N LEU A 165 4.45 -8.31 27.96
CA LEU A 165 3.91 -7.77 26.72
C LEU A 165 3.18 -8.87 25.96
N GLY A 166 2.21 -8.47 25.14
CA GLY A 166 1.50 -9.35 24.24
C GLY A 166 1.29 -8.63 22.89
N PHE A 167 1.29 -9.39 21.81
CA PHE A 167 0.95 -8.93 20.47
C PHE A 167 -0.35 -9.60 20.04
N LEU A 168 -1.30 -8.81 19.56
CA LEU A 168 -2.55 -9.29 18.98
C LEU A 168 -2.62 -8.84 17.54
N GLY A 169 -2.56 -9.79 16.61
CA GLY A 169 -2.76 -9.57 15.18
C GLY A 169 -4.14 -10.05 14.73
N GLY A 170 -4.73 -9.40 13.72
CA GLY A 170 -6.03 -9.77 13.19
C GLY A 170 -5.98 -11.09 12.41
N MET A 171 -5.03 -11.21 11.48
CA MET A 171 -4.81 -12.39 10.63
C MET A 171 -3.31 -12.62 10.43
N ALA A 172 -2.93 -13.84 10.07
CA ALA A 172 -1.55 -14.21 9.78
C ALA A 172 -1.14 -13.82 8.33
N VAL A 173 -1.36 -12.58 7.95
CA VAL A 173 -0.90 -12.02 6.67
C VAL A 173 0.52 -11.43 6.82
N PRO A 174 1.30 -11.30 5.73
CA PRO A 174 2.69 -10.87 5.78
C PRO A 174 2.94 -9.58 6.57
N ALA A 175 2.13 -8.54 6.38
CA ALA A 175 2.22 -7.26 7.08
C ALA A 175 2.10 -7.42 8.61
N VAL A 176 1.08 -8.15 9.07
CA VAL A 176 0.84 -8.41 10.50
C VAL A 176 1.98 -9.23 11.11
N ILE A 177 2.49 -10.21 10.37
CA ILE A 177 3.62 -11.05 10.80
C ILE A 177 4.89 -10.19 10.93
N ARG A 178 5.23 -9.36 9.92
CA ARG A 178 6.38 -8.45 9.98
C ARG A 178 6.29 -7.50 11.16
N TYR A 179 5.11 -6.89 11.37
CA TYR A 179 4.89 -6.00 12.51
C TYR A 179 5.15 -6.72 13.84
N GLY A 180 4.60 -7.93 14.00
CA GLY A 180 4.78 -8.74 15.21
C GLY A 180 6.23 -9.12 15.49
N TYR A 181 6.97 -9.55 14.46
CA TYR A 181 8.41 -9.82 14.59
C TYR A 181 9.21 -8.57 14.96
N GLY A 182 8.92 -7.43 14.33
CA GLY A 182 9.53 -6.16 14.69
C GLY A 182 9.25 -5.81 16.15
N PHE A 183 8.00 -5.96 16.60
CA PHE A 183 7.60 -5.68 17.98
C PHE A 183 8.39 -6.52 19.02
N VAL A 184 8.54 -7.82 18.75
CA VAL A 184 9.33 -8.71 19.67
C VAL A 184 10.78 -8.26 19.72
N GLN A 185 11.41 -8.01 18.56
CA GLN A 185 12.81 -7.57 18.50
C GLN A 185 13.04 -6.20 19.17
N GLY A 186 12.08 -5.30 19.07
CA GLY A 186 12.16 -4.00 19.72
C GLY A 186 11.98 -4.05 21.23
N ALA A 187 11.26 -5.08 21.72
CA ALA A 187 11.00 -5.29 23.14
C ALA A 187 12.14 -6.01 23.87
N ASP A 188 12.97 -6.78 23.17
CA ASP A 188 14.15 -7.48 23.70
C ASP A 188 15.33 -6.52 23.93
#